data_5cf0717c88a02b21ce0e145a7f43e8ce
#
_entry.id   5cf0717c88a02b21ce0e145a7f43e8ce
#
_cell.length_a   1.000
_cell.length_b   1.000
_cell.length_c   1.000
_cell.angle_alpha   90.00
_cell.angle_beta   90.00
_cell.angle_gamma   90.00
#
_symmetry.space_group_name_H-M   'P 1'
#
loop_
_entity.id
_entity.type
_entity.pdbx_description
1 polymer ?
#
loop_
_entity_poly.entity_id
_entity_poly.type
_entity_poly.pdbx_seq_one_letter_code
_entity_poly.pdbx_strand_id
1 'polypeptide(L)'
;MRIAFVHSRFPAGGAERITVDIARYLKKVGGYEVFVYSSRLAESLPGDVQEVLSVRKLPSSAFPSLKAKAVEKMIVEDGIDILVQVSKSLPGIDGIRSRTGCKAVTACHGEPFWQRHVITHRRQKGLFRKLLWLIVNRRRFADGTLAMSMAVERSRRDYDSSDAYTVLCESYRKETAEVFGLDPDESHIHAIENPEYTVSDPCLDKEKVIMFCGRLENWSKRIDRLLRIWKRVQNRLPDWRLVIVGDGPDGPMLRRMAGGLGLDRVSFEGHCTDVSGYYRKASVVALTSLTEGWPLALTEAQANGCICVAFGCTSGVVEILSPEAECGFIVADGDEELFAERLCTIASMPEEERIRIRKMSILKRAGYAPEIIAQKWRILFDTLIK
;
A
#
# COMPACT_ATOMS: atom_id res chain seq x y z
N MET A 1 5.78 21.01 -18.52
CA MET A 1 5.65 20.94 -17.04
C MET A 1 6.66 19.94 -16.49
N ARG A 2 7.41 20.32 -15.47
CA ARG A 2 8.43 19.50 -14.82
C ARG A 2 8.01 19.10 -13.43
N ILE A 3 7.97 17.80 -13.17
CA ILE A 3 7.44 17.23 -11.93
C ILE A 3 8.52 16.38 -11.27
N ALA A 4 8.82 16.60 -9.99
CA ALA A 4 9.78 15.80 -9.25
C ALA A 4 9.11 15.03 -8.12
N PHE A 5 9.35 13.71 -8.06
CA PHE A 5 8.94 12.85 -6.95
C PHE A 5 10.09 12.63 -5.97
N VAL A 6 9.83 12.81 -4.68
CA VAL A 6 10.84 12.60 -3.64
C VAL A 6 10.59 11.27 -2.94
N HIS A 7 11.53 10.34 -3.11
CA HIS A 7 11.52 9.03 -2.47
C HIS A 7 12.67 8.87 -1.47
N SER A 8 12.46 8.05 -0.45
CA SER A 8 13.53 7.67 0.48
C SER A 8 14.49 6.64 -0.12
N ARG A 9 13.97 5.79 -1.00
CA ARG A 9 14.66 4.74 -1.76
C ARG A 9 14.02 4.65 -3.15
N PHE A 10 14.79 4.31 -4.17
CA PHE A 10 14.26 4.12 -5.53
C PHE A 10 15.17 3.17 -6.33
N PRO A 11 14.63 2.27 -7.16
CA PRO A 11 13.24 1.88 -7.37
C PRO A 11 12.90 0.62 -6.54
N ALA A 12 12.43 0.73 -5.33
CA ALA A 12 12.17 -0.45 -4.49
C ALA A 12 10.89 -0.29 -3.66
N GLY A 13 9.80 -0.90 -4.10
CA GLY A 13 8.51 -0.92 -3.40
C GLY A 13 7.34 -0.50 -4.26
N GLY A 14 6.14 -0.53 -3.67
CA GLY A 14 4.89 -0.23 -4.39
C GLY A 14 4.77 1.23 -4.83
N ALA A 15 5.10 2.19 -3.94
CA ALA A 15 5.00 3.61 -4.27
C ALA A 15 5.98 4.05 -5.38
N GLU A 16 7.16 3.44 -5.43
CA GLU A 16 8.17 3.68 -6.46
C GLU A 16 7.71 3.14 -7.82
N ARG A 17 7.08 1.96 -7.85
CA ARG A 17 6.46 1.39 -9.07
C ARG A 17 5.39 2.34 -9.62
N ILE A 18 4.52 2.85 -8.75
CA ILE A 18 3.45 3.79 -9.13
C ILE A 18 4.04 5.05 -9.77
N THR A 19 5.13 5.61 -9.21
CA THR A 19 5.81 6.76 -9.80
C THR A 19 6.30 6.48 -11.22
N VAL A 20 6.84 5.29 -11.48
CA VAL A 20 7.26 4.88 -12.82
C VAL A 20 6.07 4.79 -13.78
N ASP A 21 4.95 4.24 -13.32
CA ASP A 21 3.74 4.09 -14.13
C ASP A 21 3.14 5.47 -14.50
N ILE A 22 3.09 6.38 -13.54
CA ILE A 22 2.70 7.78 -13.80
C ILE A 22 3.65 8.42 -14.82
N ALA A 23 4.96 8.25 -14.67
CA ALA A 23 5.95 8.83 -15.58
C ALA A 23 5.81 8.29 -17.01
N ARG A 24 5.57 6.97 -17.18
CA ARG A 24 5.32 6.36 -18.48
C ARG A 24 4.12 7.00 -19.19
N TYR A 25 3.02 7.17 -18.45
CA TYR A 25 1.82 7.77 -19.00
C TYR A 25 2.04 9.24 -19.36
N LEU A 26 2.62 10.04 -18.47
CA LEU A 26 2.88 11.45 -18.70
C LEU A 26 3.84 11.67 -19.88
N LYS A 27 4.84 10.80 -20.06
CA LYS A 27 5.71 10.82 -21.23
C LYS A 27 4.93 10.53 -22.52
N LYS A 28 4.01 9.54 -22.49
CA LYS A 28 3.19 9.16 -23.65
C LYS A 28 2.23 10.29 -24.07
N VAL A 29 1.64 10.98 -23.09
CA VAL A 29 0.76 12.13 -23.36
C VAL A 29 1.54 13.31 -23.91
N GLY A 30 2.80 13.49 -23.52
CA GLY A 30 3.67 14.58 -23.91
C GLY A 30 3.46 15.87 -23.10
N GLY A 31 4.45 16.76 -23.14
CA GLY A 31 4.41 18.01 -22.40
C GLY A 31 4.84 17.92 -20.94
N TYR A 32 5.28 16.75 -20.46
CA TYR A 32 5.73 16.52 -19.08
C TYR A 32 7.12 15.90 -19.05
N GLU A 33 7.95 16.39 -18.13
CA GLU A 33 9.24 15.80 -17.77
C GLU A 33 9.18 15.38 -16.31
N VAL A 34 9.52 14.12 -16.02
CA VAL A 34 9.43 13.54 -14.67
C VAL A 34 10.81 13.30 -14.10
N PHE A 35 11.01 13.73 -12.87
CA PHE A 35 12.23 13.58 -12.10
C PHE A 35 11.96 12.75 -10.83
N VAL A 36 12.97 12.01 -10.39
CA VAL A 36 12.96 11.35 -9.09
C VAL A 36 14.18 11.77 -8.28
N TYR A 37 13.94 12.29 -7.10
CA TYR A 37 14.98 12.65 -6.13
C TYR A 37 15.00 11.60 -5.02
N SER A 38 16.10 10.86 -4.86
CA SER A 38 16.15 9.79 -3.85
C SER A 38 17.49 9.76 -3.10
N SER A 39 17.40 9.47 -1.79
CA SER A 39 18.60 9.35 -0.94
C SER A 39 19.31 8.00 -1.10
N ARG A 40 18.58 6.97 -1.53
CA ARG A 40 19.10 5.61 -1.75
C ARG A 40 18.64 5.14 -3.13
N LEU A 41 19.58 4.98 -4.02
CA LEU A 41 19.35 4.43 -5.36
C LEU A 41 19.85 3.00 -5.41
N ALA A 42 19.21 2.16 -6.23
CA ALA A 42 19.77 0.87 -6.62
C ALA A 42 21.08 1.09 -7.39
N GLU A 43 21.94 0.09 -7.38
CA GLU A 43 23.23 0.12 -8.11
C GLU A 43 23.04 0.29 -9.61
N SER A 44 21.98 -0.30 -10.15
CA SER A 44 21.54 -0.11 -11.53
C SER A 44 20.04 0.13 -11.59
N LEU A 45 19.61 1.04 -12.46
CA LEU A 45 18.21 1.25 -12.77
C LEU A 45 17.85 0.46 -14.03
N PRO A 46 16.66 -0.19 -14.06
CA PRO A 46 16.16 -0.80 -15.29
C PRO A 46 16.13 0.21 -16.44
N GLY A 47 16.47 -0.24 -17.66
CA GLY A 47 16.55 0.64 -18.82
C GLY A 47 15.23 1.36 -19.13
N ASP A 48 14.12 0.65 -19.01
CA ASP A 48 12.77 1.16 -19.19
C ASP A 48 12.39 2.29 -18.19
N VAL A 49 12.99 2.28 -17.00
CA VAL A 49 12.82 3.36 -16.00
C VAL A 49 13.58 4.61 -16.44
N GLN A 50 14.82 4.45 -16.92
CA GLN A 50 15.65 5.58 -17.37
C GLN A 50 15.09 6.26 -18.63
N GLU A 51 14.34 5.53 -19.43
CA GLU A 51 13.66 6.09 -20.60
C GLU A 51 12.53 7.05 -20.26
N VAL A 52 11.88 6.89 -19.11
CA VAL A 52 10.64 7.62 -18.78
C VAL A 52 10.81 8.71 -17.75
N LEU A 53 11.92 8.69 -16.96
CA LEU A 53 12.19 9.70 -15.94
C LEU A 53 13.68 9.89 -15.69
N SER A 54 14.02 11.07 -15.17
CA SER A 54 15.38 11.42 -14.75
C SER A 54 15.56 11.20 -13.25
N VAL A 55 16.65 10.52 -12.85
CA VAL A 55 16.91 10.20 -11.44
C VAL A 55 18.10 10.98 -10.92
N ARG A 56 17.94 11.66 -9.80
CA ARG A 56 19.01 12.40 -9.10
C ARG A 56 19.17 11.88 -7.66
N LYS A 57 20.42 11.68 -7.27
CA LYS A 57 20.77 11.22 -5.92
C LYS A 57 20.80 12.41 -4.95
N LEU A 58 20.00 12.31 -3.89
CA LEU A 58 20.07 13.23 -2.75
C LEU A 58 21.23 12.87 -1.83
N PRO A 59 21.85 13.84 -1.17
CA PRO A 59 22.88 13.59 -0.17
C PRO A 59 22.38 12.65 0.93
N SER A 60 23.22 11.70 1.32
CA SER A 60 22.98 10.82 2.46
C SER A 60 23.27 11.58 3.75
N SER A 61 22.45 12.56 4.10
CA SER A 61 22.61 13.34 5.32
C SER A 61 21.67 12.85 6.42
N ALA A 62 22.21 12.73 7.62
CA ALA A 62 21.41 12.53 8.84
C ALA A 62 20.62 13.80 9.23
N PHE A 63 21.02 14.97 8.70
CA PHE A 63 20.39 16.25 9.00
C PHE A 63 19.30 16.59 7.98
N PRO A 64 18.03 16.65 8.41
CA PRO A 64 16.90 16.97 7.54
C PRO A 64 17.03 18.30 6.80
N SER A 65 17.64 19.31 7.43
CA SER A 65 17.87 20.64 6.85
C SER A 65 18.82 20.64 5.66
N LEU A 66 19.86 19.81 5.67
CA LEU A 66 20.77 19.67 4.53
C LEU A 66 20.10 18.98 3.35
N LYS A 67 19.23 18.03 3.64
CA LYS A 67 18.40 17.37 2.61
C LYS A 67 17.43 18.35 1.96
N ALA A 68 16.78 19.21 2.76
CA ALA A 68 15.87 20.23 2.26
C ALA A 68 16.59 21.23 1.34
N LYS A 69 17.78 21.74 1.74
CA LYS A 69 18.61 22.61 0.91
C LYS A 69 19.04 21.96 -0.41
N ALA A 70 19.38 20.66 -0.38
CA ALA A 70 19.74 19.94 -1.60
C ALA A 70 18.55 19.80 -2.55
N VAL A 71 17.35 19.52 -2.03
CA VAL A 71 16.11 19.47 -2.83
C VAL A 71 15.82 20.85 -3.42
N GLU A 72 15.90 21.92 -2.63
CA GLU A 72 15.69 23.29 -3.11
C GLU A 72 16.63 23.64 -4.28
N LYS A 73 17.91 23.32 -4.13
CA LYS A 73 18.89 23.53 -5.20
C LYS A 73 18.50 22.76 -6.47
N MET A 74 18.11 21.50 -6.34
CA MET A 74 17.69 20.66 -7.47
C MET A 74 16.40 21.18 -8.13
N ILE A 75 15.43 21.68 -7.36
CA ILE A 75 14.21 22.31 -7.90
C ILE A 75 14.59 23.46 -8.83
N VAL A 76 15.52 24.33 -8.42
CA VAL A 76 15.95 25.48 -9.23
C VAL A 76 16.73 25.02 -10.46
N GLU A 77 17.69 24.11 -10.29
CA GLU A 77 18.52 23.59 -11.39
C GLU A 77 17.71 22.88 -12.47
N ASP A 78 16.72 22.07 -12.05
CA ASP A 78 15.90 21.28 -12.95
C ASP A 78 14.65 22.05 -13.40
N GLY A 79 14.37 23.22 -12.86
CA GLY A 79 13.20 24.04 -13.20
C GLY A 79 11.89 23.32 -12.87
N ILE A 80 11.78 22.77 -11.66
CA ILE A 80 10.63 21.96 -11.24
C ILE A 80 9.42 22.83 -10.92
N ASP A 81 8.31 22.57 -11.59
CA ASP A 81 7.02 23.23 -11.36
C ASP A 81 6.28 22.65 -10.16
N ILE A 82 6.30 21.30 -10.02
CA ILE A 82 5.59 20.58 -8.97
C ILE A 82 6.50 19.56 -8.28
N LEU A 83 6.57 19.62 -6.95
CA LEU A 83 7.25 18.65 -6.11
C LEU A 83 6.25 17.70 -5.45
N VAL A 84 6.29 16.42 -5.76
CA VAL A 84 5.46 15.38 -5.12
C VAL A 84 6.26 14.71 -3.99
N GLN A 85 5.81 14.87 -2.77
CA GLN A 85 6.42 14.32 -1.57
C GLN A 85 5.73 13.00 -1.21
N VAL A 86 6.41 11.89 -1.39
CA VAL A 86 5.83 10.57 -1.17
C VAL A 86 5.84 10.21 0.32
N SER A 87 4.66 10.02 0.89
CA SER A 87 4.38 9.58 2.27
C SER A 87 4.70 10.55 3.40
N LYS A 88 5.40 11.65 3.16
CA LYS A 88 5.68 12.69 4.17
C LYS A 88 6.27 13.95 3.56
N SER A 89 5.96 15.11 4.12
CA SER A 89 6.55 16.37 3.70
C SER A 89 8.04 16.51 4.09
N LEU A 90 8.75 17.30 3.31
CA LEU A 90 10.12 17.70 3.62
C LEU A 90 10.11 18.81 4.70
N PRO A 91 11.04 18.75 5.66
CA PRO A 91 11.20 19.86 6.61
C PRO A 91 11.48 21.19 5.88
N GLY A 92 10.70 22.23 6.23
CA GLY A 92 10.87 23.57 5.64
C GLY A 92 10.35 23.71 4.22
N ILE A 93 9.43 22.83 3.79
CA ILE A 93 8.83 22.88 2.44
C ILE A 93 8.17 24.22 2.15
N ASP A 94 7.52 24.86 3.12
CA ASP A 94 6.89 26.18 2.94
C ASP A 94 7.92 27.24 2.51
N GLY A 95 9.10 27.23 3.13
CA GLY A 95 10.20 28.11 2.75
C GLY A 95 10.75 27.80 1.35
N ILE A 96 10.83 26.53 0.97
CA ILE A 96 11.23 26.09 -0.38
C ILE A 96 10.21 26.60 -1.40
N ARG A 97 8.92 26.37 -1.17
CA ARG A 97 7.82 26.85 -2.03
C ARG A 97 7.88 28.36 -2.24
N SER A 98 8.01 29.10 -1.14
CA SER A 98 8.08 30.59 -1.19
C SER A 98 9.27 31.09 -1.99
N ARG A 99 10.44 30.43 -1.94
CA ARG A 99 11.64 30.87 -2.64
C ARG A 99 11.73 30.39 -4.09
N THR A 100 11.16 29.23 -4.40
CA THR A 100 11.26 28.63 -5.73
C THR A 100 10.01 28.85 -6.59
N GLY A 101 8.87 29.16 -5.98
CA GLY A 101 7.58 29.22 -6.64
C GLY A 101 6.99 27.85 -7.00
N CYS A 102 7.68 26.74 -6.67
CA CYS A 102 7.22 25.42 -7.00
C CYS A 102 6.01 25.01 -6.13
N LYS A 103 5.04 24.30 -6.72
CA LYS A 103 3.90 23.72 -6.00
C LYS A 103 4.32 22.46 -5.27
N ALA A 104 3.68 22.15 -4.14
CA ALA A 104 3.95 20.94 -3.39
C ALA A 104 2.70 20.06 -3.28
N VAL A 105 2.86 18.79 -3.60
CA VAL A 105 1.85 17.76 -3.39
C VAL A 105 2.37 16.78 -2.36
N THR A 106 1.59 16.45 -1.33
CA THR A 106 1.90 15.34 -0.42
C THR A 106 1.07 14.13 -0.79
N ALA A 107 1.73 13.05 -1.24
CA ALA A 107 1.09 11.82 -1.65
C ALA A 107 1.15 10.77 -0.54
N CYS A 108 0.01 10.49 0.11
CA CYS A 108 -0.10 9.49 1.17
C CYS A 108 -0.38 8.11 0.55
N HIS A 109 0.63 7.21 0.54
CA HIS A 109 0.51 5.83 0.04
C HIS A 109 0.21 4.80 1.14
N GLY A 110 -0.13 5.23 2.34
CA GLY A 110 -0.59 4.40 3.44
C GLY A 110 -2.05 4.67 3.81
N GLU A 111 -2.56 3.99 4.81
CA GLU A 111 -3.80 4.42 5.45
C GLU A 111 -3.61 5.79 6.10
N PRO A 112 -4.64 6.62 6.23
CA PRO A 112 -4.56 7.87 6.99
C PRO A 112 -4.05 7.60 8.42
N PHE A 113 -3.15 8.43 8.88
CA PHE A 113 -2.59 8.33 10.25
C PHE A 113 -1.86 7.02 10.57
N TRP A 114 -1.35 6.30 9.57
CA TRP A 114 -0.61 5.03 9.72
C TRP A 114 0.54 5.09 10.71
N GLN A 115 1.06 6.29 10.98
CA GLN A 115 2.13 6.53 11.93
C GLN A 115 1.77 6.06 13.35
N ARG A 116 0.46 6.02 13.70
CA ARG A 116 -0.04 5.50 14.98
C ARG A 116 0.42 4.05 15.21
N HIS A 117 0.38 3.22 14.18
CA HIS A 117 0.80 1.83 14.27
C HIS A 117 2.32 1.69 14.45
N VAL A 118 3.10 2.54 13.78
CA VAL A 118 4.57 2.57 13.98
C VAL A 118 4.91 2.97 15.41
N ILE A 119 4.21 3.94 15.97
CA ILE A 119 4.42 4.40 17.35
C ILE A 119 4.09 3.29 18.35
N THR A 120 2.97 2.57 18.14
CA THR A 120 2.48 1.53 19.07
C THR A 120 3.19 0.19 18.91
N HIS A 121 3.55 -0.21 17.68
CA HIS A 121 4.05 -1.56 17.40
C HIS A 121 5.55 -1.62 17.04
N ARG A 122 6.25 -0.49 16.97
CA ARG A 122 7.67 -0.47 16.62
C ARG A 122 8.50 -1.27 17.63
N ARG A 123 9.02 -2.42 17.20
CA ARG A 123 10.01 -3.19 17.96
C ARG A 123 11.23 -2.30 18.23
N GLN A 124 11.39 -1.86 19.47
CA GLN A 124 12.60 -1.15 19.89
C GLN A 124 13.79 -2.12 19.84
N LYS A 125 14.78 -1.80 19.02
CA LYS A 125 16.03 -2.56 18.96
C LYS A 125 16.87 -2.20 20.21
N GLY A 126 17.27 -3.20 21.00
CA GLY A 126 18.10 -3.05 22.18
C GLY A 126 17.33 -3.11 23.51
N LEU A 127 17.93 -3.79 24.50
CA LEU A 127 17.31 -4.09 25.79
C LEU A 127 16.95 -2.82 26.57
N PHE A 128 17.84 -1.84 26.61
CA PHE A 128 17.67 -0.55 27.30
C PHE A 128 16.53 0.28 26.68
N ARG A 129 16.44 0.35 25.34
CA ARG A 129 15.34 1.03 24.66
C ARG A 129 14.00 0.34 24.86
N LYS A 130 13.98 -1.00 24.94
CA LYS A 130 12.76 -1.75 25.30
C LYS A 130 12.30 -1.44 26.71
N LEU A 131 13.23 -1.38 27.67
CA LEU A 131 12.91 -1.08 29.06
C LEU A 131 12.40 0.36 29.22
N LEU A 132 13.07 1.32 28.61
CA LEU A 132 12.65 2.72 28.59
C LEU A 132 11.28 2.90 27.93
N TRP A 133 11.05 2.21 26.81
CA TRP A 133 9.75 2.22 26.13
C TRP A 133 8.65 1.61 27.01
N LEU A 134 8.91 0.49 27.68
CA LEU A 134 7.96 -0.14 28.61
C LEU A 134 7.62 0.78 29.80
N ILE A 135 8.59 1.50 30.33
CA ILE A 135 8.39 2.35 31.52
C ILE A 135 7.70 3.67 31.13
N VAL A 136 8.15 4.32 30.05
CA VAL A 136 7.69 5.68 29.68
C VAL A 136 6.44 5.64 28.80
N ASN A 137 6.34 4.67 27.90
CA ASN A 137 5.31 4.68 26.84
C ASN A 137 4.12 3.76 27.11
N ARG A 138 4.28 2.69 27.91
CA ARG A 138 3.19 1.73 28.15
C ARG A 138 1.94 2.39 28.74
N ARG A 139 2.11 3.36 29.65
CA ARG A 139 0.98 4.10 30.25
C ARG A 139 0.44 5.21 29.35
N ARG A 140 1.29 5.84 28.52
CA ARG A 140 0.91 6.94 27.63
C ARG A 140 0.27 6.48 26.33
N PHE A 141 0.59 5.25 25.88
CA PHE A 141 0.07 4.71 24.62
C PHE A 141 -0.86 3.50 24.82
N ALA A 142 -1.26 3.21 26.06
CA ALA A 142 -2.07 2.02 26.37
C ALA A 142 -3.43 2.02 25.65
N ASP A 143 -4.00 3.19 25.43
CA ASP A 143 -5.29 3.38 24.72
C ASP A 143 -5.15 3.83 23.27
N GLY A 144 -3.93 4.08 22.81
CA GLY A 144 -3.66 4.53 21.44
C GLY A 144 -4.01 6.00 21.16
N THR A 145 -4.66 6.73 22.07
CA THR A 145 -5.13 8.11 21.83
C THR A 145 -3.98 9.07 21.59
N LEU A 146 -2.89 8.99 22.35
CA LEU A 146 -1.72 9.85 22.16
C LEU A 146 -1.01 9.53 20.83
N ALA A 147 -0.92 8.26 20.44
CA ALA A 147 -0.32 7.87 19.18
C ALA A 147 -1.15 8.39 17.99
N MET A 148 -2.47 8.34 18.11
CA MET A 148 -3.39 8.91 17.12
C MET A 148 -3.25 10.42 17.04
N SER A 149 -3.28 11.13 18.16
CA SER A 149 -3.11 12.59 18.22
C SER A 149 -1.80 13.04 17.55
N MET A 150 -0.67 12.38 17.85
CA MET A 150 0.62 12.66 17.21
C MET A 150 0.61 12.38 15.69
N ALA A 151 -0.08 11.33 15.27
CA ALA A 151 -0.21 11.00 13.85
C ALA A 151 -1.07 12.03 13.11
N VAL A 152 -2.19 12.44 13.71
CA VAL A 152 -3.07 13.50 13.19
C VAL A 152 -2.34 14.82 13.07
N GLU A 153 -1.67 15.28 14.13
CA GLU A 153 -0.90 16.53 14.12
C GLU A 153 0.17 16.54 13.02
N ARG A 154 0.83 15.41 12.81
CA ARG A 154 1.81 15.29 11.76
C ARG A 154 1.18 15.35 10.38
N SER A 155 0.12 14.58 10.14
CA SER A 155 -0.59 14.56 8.86
C SER A 155 -1.23 15.91 8.56
N ARG A 156 -1.72 16.61 9.59
CA ARG A 156 -2.25 17.98 9.45
C ARG A 156 -1.17 18.96 9.00
N ARG A 157 0.04 18.90 9.58
CA ARG A 157 1.18 19.71 9.11
C ARG A 157 1.56 19.38 7.66
N ASP A 158 1.54 18.10 7.29
CA ASP A 158 1.81 17.68 5.91
C ASP A 158 0.73 18.22 4.95
N TYR A 159 -0.53 18.26 5.37
CA TYR A 159 -1.65 18.88 4.65
C TYR A 159 -1.48 20.40 4.52
N ASP A 160 -1.31 21.11 5.63
CA ASP A 160 -1.22 22.58 5.67
C ASP A 160 -0.02 23.10 4.85
N SER A 161 1.04 22.31 4.71
CA SER A 161 2.25 22.66 3.94
C SER A 161 2.21 22.25 2.47
N SER A 162 1.08 21.73 1.97
CA SER A 162 0.90 21.28 0.59
C SER A 162 -0.13 22.10 -0.16
N ASP A 163 0.01 22.23 -1.49
CA ASP A 163 -1.04 22.77 -2.38
C ASP A 163 -2.09 21.70 -2.71
N ALA A 164 -1.73 20.43 -2.61
CA ALA A 164 -2.65 19.29 -2.67
C ALA A 164 -2.17 18.14 -1.79
N TYR A 165 -3.11 17.42 -1.21
CA TYR A 165 -2.87 16.24 -0.38
C TYR A 165 -3.61 15.04 -0.98
N THR A 166 -2.90 13.99 -1.40
CA THR A 166 -3.56 12.84 -2.01
C THR A 166 -3.61 11.64 -1.06
N VAL A 167 -4.73 10.95 -1.10
CA VAL A 167 -5.00 9.69 -0.39
C VAL A 167 -5.48 8.63 -1.37
N LEU A 168 -5.49 7.35 -0.96
CA LEU A 168 -5.63 6.23 -1.88
C LEU A 168 -7.08 5.86 -2.26
N CYS A 169 -8.08 6.48 -1.64
CA CYS A 169 -9.48 6.22 -1.98
C CYS A 169 -10.42 7.28 -1.40
N GLU A 170 -11.65 7.25 -1.84
CA GLU A 170 -12.67 8.21 -1.43
C GLU A 170 -13.03 8.10 0.05
N SER A 171 -13.06 6.88 0.59
CA SER A 171 -13.27 6.68 2.03
C SER A 171 -12.16 7.33 2.86
N TYR A 172 -10.91 7.23 2.44
CA TYR A 172 -9.80 7.92 3.10
C TYR A 172 -9.86 9.45 2.96
N ARG A 173 -10.39 9.97 1.83
CA ARG A 173 -10.60 11.41 1.66
C ARG A 173 -11.57 11.93 2.71
N LYS A 174 -12.70 11.27 2.86
CA LYS A 174 -13.74 11.63 3.84
C LYS A 174 -13.23 11.50 5.29
N GLU A 175 -12.63 10.39 5.64
CA GLU A 175 -12.04 10.16 6.98
C GLU A 175 -10.98 11.21 7.33
N THR A 176 -10.10 11.55 6.38
CA THR A 176 -9.04 12.53 6.63
C THR A 176 -9.63 13.92 6.82
N ALA A 177 -10.59 14.32 5.98
CA ALA A 177 -11.28 15.60 6.10
C ALA A 177 -12.04 15.71 7.43
N GLU A 178 -12.79 14.68 7.81
CA GLU A 178 -13.53 14.62 9.08
C GLU A 178 -12.59 14.81 10.29
N VAL A 179 -11.47 14.05 10.34
CA VAL A 179 -10.49 14.16 11.43
C VAL A 179 -9.83 15.54 11.46
N PHE A 180 -9.68 16.19 10.32
CA PHE A 180 -9.15 17.55 10.24
C PHE A 180 -10.20 18.63 10.52
N GLY A 181 -11.47 18.28 10.65
CA GLY A 181 -12.58 19.23 10.83
C GLY A 181 -12.83 20.06 9.56
N LEU A 182 -12.65 19.45 8.38
CA LEU A 182 -12.81 20.08 7.06
C LEU A 182 -14.01 19.49 6.33
N ASP A 183 -14.61 20.30 5.44
CA ASP A 183 -15.50 19.77 4.43
C ASP A 183 -14.65 19.03 3.36
N PRO A 184 -14.94 17.76 3.05
CA PRO A 184 -14.21 17.05 2.02
C PRO A 184 -14.21 17.77 0.66
N ASP A 185 -15.33 18.38 0.27
CA ASP A 185 -15.49 18.97 -1.06
C ASP A 185 -14.86 20.38 -1.18
N GLU A 186 -14.63 21.05 -0.06
CA GLU A 186 -13.91 22.33 0.00
C GLU A 186 -12.42 22.17 0.33
N SER A 187 -11.98 20.96 0.67
CA SER A 187 -10.58 20.67 1.00
C SER A 187 -9.73 20.42 -0.25
N HIS A 188 -8.41 20.58 -0.13
CA HIS A 188 -7.47 20.14 -1.18
C HIS A 188 -7.00 18.69 -0.99
N ILE A 189 -7.87 17.85 -0.41
CA ILE A 189 -7.64 16.40 -0.30
C ILE A 189 -8.23 15.72 -1.53
N HIS A 190 -7.42 14.96 -2.26
CA HIS A 190 -7.82 14.25 -3.48
C HIS A 190 -7.68 12.75 -3.32
N ALA A 191 -8.69 12.00 -3.73
CA ALA A 191 -8.61 10.55 -3.81
C ALA A 191 -7.99 10.13 -5.15
N ILE A 192 -6.79 9.54 -5.10
CA ILE A 192 -6.11 8.97 -6.28
C ILE A 192 -5.56 7.61 -5.89
N GLU A 193 -6.17 6.58 -6.42
CA GLU A 193 -5.88 5.19 -6.13
C GLU A 193 -4.56 4.75 -6.77
N ASN A 194 -4.05 3.61 -6.32
CA ASN A 194 -2.93 2.98 -6.99
C ASN A 194 -3.40 2.30 -8.29
N PRO A 195 -2.63 2.40 -9.38
CA PRO A 195 -2.94 1.73 -10.63
C PRO A 195 -2.85 0.22 -10.50
N GLU A 196 -3.68 -0.48 -11.27
CA GLU A 196 -3.64 -1.93 -11.40
C GLU A 196 -3.56 -2.32 -12.88
N TYR A 197 -2.63 -3.22 -13.21
CA TYR A 197 -2.51 -3.71 -14.57
C TYR A 197 -3.63 -4.69 -14.89
N THR A 198 -4.30 -4.44 -16.01
CA THR A 198 -5.27 -5.38 -16.55
C THR A 198 -4.55 -6.66 -17.00
N VAL A 199 -5.02 -7.80 -16.52
CA VAL A 199 -4.57 -9.09 -17.01
C VAL A 199 -5.33 -9.41 -18.30
N SER A 200 -4.62 -9.59 -19.40
CA SER A 200 -5.24 -9.79 -20.72
C SER A 200 -6.03 -11.09 -20.83
N ASP A 201 -5.59 -12.13 -20.11
CA ASP A 201 -6.25 -13.44 -20.08
C ASP A 201 -6.29 -13.98 -18.63
N PRO A 202 -7.22 -13.49 -17.81
CA PRO A 202 -7.37 -13.96 -16.44
C PRO A 202 -7.91 -15.39 -16.42
N CYS A 203 -7.19 -16.30 -15.77
CA CYS A 203 -7.62 -17.68 -15.63
C CYS A 203 -8.79 -17.77 -14.64
N LEU A 204 -9.94 -18.26 -15.10
CA LEU A 204 -11.11 -18.51 -14.25
C LEU A 204 -11.17 -19.96 -13.75
N ASP A 205 -10.46 -20.88 -14.39
CA ASP A 205 -10.28 -22.25 -13.90
C ASP A 205 -9.14 -22.29 -12.88
N LYS A 206 -9.48 -22.45 -11.61
CA LYS A 206 -8.59 -22.28 -10.46
C LYS A 206 -8.36 -23.60 -9.72
N GLU A 207 -7.12 -23.78 -9.23
CA GLU A 207 -6.80 -24.86 -8.30
C GLU A 207 -7.40 -24.59 -6.92
N LYS A 208 -7.62 -25.64 -6.11
CA LYS A 208 -8.07 -25.54 -4.72
C LYS A 208 -6.95 -24.99 -3.81
N VAL A 209 -6.58 -23.74 -4.04
CA VAL A 209 -5.48 -23.03 -3.36
C VAL A 209 -6.01 -21.78 -2.67
N ILE A 210 -5.72 -21.67 -1.38
CA ILE A 210 -5.80 -20.44 -0.62
C ILE A 210 -4.39 -19.87 -0.57
N MET A 211 -4.21 -18.62 -0.99
CA MET A 211 -2.90 -17.99 -1.09
C MET A 211 -2.82 -16.74 -0.21
N PHE A 212 -1.66 -16.56 0.42
CA PHE A 212 -1.20 -15.26 0.92
C PHE A 212 -0.04 -14.79 0.03
N CYS A 213 -0.03 -13.51 -0.34
CA CYS A 213 1.07 -12.91 -1.06
C CYS A 213 1.51 -11.61 -0.36
N GLY A 214 2.79 -11.53 0.01
CA GLY A 214 3.33 -10.33 0.61
C GLY A 214 4.55 -10.56 1.50
N ARG A 215 5.08 -9.46 2.05
CA ARG A 215 6.22 -9.51 2.96
C ARG A 215 5.86 -10.21 4.26
N LEU A 216 6.70 -11.16 4.68
CA LEU A 216 6.51 -11.89 5.95
C LEU A 216 6.95 -11.02 7.15
N GLU A 217 6.16 -9.99 7.42
CA GLU A 217 6.31 -9.03 8.52
C GLU A 217 5.07 -9.12 9.41
N ASN A 218 5.14 -9.99 10.43
CA ASN A 218 3.96 -10.44 11.17
C ASN A 218 3.26 -9.35 11.99
N TRP A 219 3.97 -8.29 12.38
CA TRP A 219 3.35 -7.19 13.13
C TRP A 219 2.26 -6.46 12.34
N SER A 220 2.41 -6.35 11.02
CA SER A 220 1.44 -5.69 10.12
C SER A 220 0.58 -6.67 9.34
N LYS A 221 1.19 -7.73 8.79
CA LYS A 221 0.50 -8.68 7.91
C LYS A 221 -0.23 -9.80 8.67
N ARG A 222 0.11 -10.01 9.95
CA ARG A 222 -0.55 -10.97 10.84
C ARG A 222 -0.76 -12.36 10.22
N ILE A 223 0.29 -12.89 9.59
CA ILE A 223 0.27 -14.22 8.98
C ILE A 223 0.04 -15.31 10.05
N ASP A 224 0.39 -15.03 11.31
CA ASP A 224 0.05 -15.86 12.46
C ASP A 224 -1.45 -16.13 12.57
N ARG A 225 -2.32 -15.14 12.26
CA ARG A 225 -3.78 -15.33 12.20
C ARG A 225 -4.16 -16.32 11.09
N LEU A 226 -3.59 -16.16 9.89
CA LEU A 226 -3.87 -17.06 8.76
C LEU A 226 -3.49 -18.50 9.05
N LEU A 227 -2.36 -18.74 9.74
CA LEU A 227 -1.96 -20.08 10.15
C LEU A 227 -2.96 -20.69 11.16
N ARG A 228 -3.48 -19.91 12.12
CA ARG A 228 -4.53 -20.38 13.04
C ARG A 228 -5.86 -20.63 12.33
N ILE A 229 -6.22 -19.76 11.39
CA ILE A 229 -7.42 -19.95 10.55
C ILE A 229 -7.28 -21.24 9.74
N TRP A 230 -6.12 -21.49 9.11
CA TRP A 230 -5.88 -22.72 8.37
C TRP A 230 -5.98 -23.96 9.26
N LYS A 231 -5.49 -23.92 10.50
CA LYS A 231 -5.66 -24.99 11.48
C LYS A 231 -7.13 -25.37 11.71
N ARG A 232 -8.04 -24.40 11.69
CA ARG A 232 -9.48 -24.61 11.90
C ARG A 232 -10.15 -25.27 10.69
N VAL A 233 -9.67 -24.99 9.47
CA VAL A 233 -10.33 -25.41 8.23
C VAL A 233 -9.65 -26.56 7.51
N GLN A 234 -8.38 -26.85 7.75
CA GLN A 234 -7.64 -27.87 6.97
C GLN A 234 -8.30 -29.24 6.91
N ASN A 235 -8.98 -29.68 7.98
CA ASN A 235 -9.69 -30.98 8.01
C ASN A 235 -11.06 -30.92 7.32
N ARG A 236 -11.65 -29.70 7.22
CA ARG A 236 -12.92 -29.46 6.50
C ARG A 236 -12.67 -29.29 5.00
N LEU A 237 -11.43 -28.96 4.62
CA LEU A 237 -10.98 -28.68 3.26
C LEU A 237 -9.83 -29.63 2.86
N PRO A 238 -10.08 -30.96 2.80
CA PRO A 238 -9.01 -31.95 2.62
C PRO A 238 -8.26 -31.83 1.30
N ASP A 239 -8.91 -31.34 0.25
CA ASP A 239 -8.32 -31.17 -1.09
C ASP A 239 -7.66 -29.80 -1.30
N TRP A 240 -7.79 -28.88 -0.34
CA TRP A 240 -7.24 -27.53 -0.43
C TRP A 240 -5.85 -27.47 0.19
N ARG A 241 -5.06 -26.51 -0.27
CA ARG A 241 -3.75 -26.18 0.30
C ARG A 241 -3.60 -24.69 0.56
N LEU A 242 -2.77 -24.34 1.53
CA LEU A 242 -2.37 -22.98 1.82
C LEU A 242 -1.00 -22.71 1.23
N VAL A 243 -0.87 -21.68 0.42
CA VAL A 243 0.40 -21.25 -0.21
C VAL A 243 0.76 -19.85 0.28
N ILE A 244 1.93 -19.72 0.88
CA ILE A 244 2.45 -18.44 1.39
C ILE A 244 3.59 -18.00 0.49
N VAL A 245 3.33 -16.97 -0.33
CA VAL A 245 4.28 -16.38 -1.27
C VAL A 245 4.86 -15.11 -0.66
N GLY A 246 6.17 -15.06 -0.57
CA GLY A 246 6.91 -13.93 -0.03
C GLY A 246 7.96 -14.33 0.99
N ASP A 247 8.76 -13.36 1.39
CA ASP A 247 9.80 -13.51 2.41
C ASP A 247 9.82 -12.30 3.35
N GLY A 248 10.52 -12.43 4.46
CA GLY A 248 10.63 -11.36 5.45
C GLY A 248 11.20 -11.82 6.79
N PRO A 249 11.42 -10.86 7.70
CA PRO A 249 12.15 -11.11 8.94
C PRO A 249 11.46 -12.13 9.87
N ASP A 250 10.15 -12.31 9.75
CA ASP A 250 9.38 -13.22 10.59
C ASP A 250 9.15 -14.60 9.94
N GLY A 251 9.64 -14.83 8.70
CA GLY A 251 9.52 -16.10 7.99
C GLY A 251 9.95 -17.33 8.80
N PRO A 252 11.14 -17.33 9.44
CA PRO A 252 11.57 -18.47 10.26
C PRO A 252 10.64 -18.74 11.46
N MET A 253 10.08 -17.71 12.08
CA MET A 253 9.12 -17.84 13.19
C MET A 253 7.81 -18.45 12.70
N LEU A 254 7.28 -17.99 11.56
CA LEU A 254 6.04 -18.48 10.98
C LEU A 254 6.13 -19.95 10.55
N ARG A 255 7.26 -20.39 9.97
CA ARG A 255 7.50 -21.80 9.64
C ARG A 255 7.50 -22.67 10.89
N ARG A 256 8.19 -22.25 11.97
CA ARG A 256 8.13 -22.98 13.26
C ARG A 256 6.72 -23.03 13.83
N MET A 257 5.97 -21.94 13.74
CA MET A 257 4.56 -21.91 14.19
C MET A 257 3.69 -22.90 13.40
N ALA A 258 3.86 -22.96 12.07
CA ALA A 258 3.13 -23.91 11.23
C ALA A 258 3.42 -25.37 11.65
N GLY A 259 4.67 -25.72 11.88
CA GLY A 259 5.05 -27.04 12.40
C GLY A 259 4.48 -27.32 13.80
N GLY A 260 4.57 -26.35 14.73
CA GLY A 260 4.03 -26.48 16.10
C GLY A 260 2.50 -26.63 16.16
N LEU A 261 1.78 -26.06 15.19
CA LEU A 261 0.34 -26.20 15.04
C LEU A 261 -0.05 -27.54 14.34
N GLY A 262 0.91 -28.31 13.83
CA GLY A 262 0.66 -29.51 13.04
C GLY A 262 -0.18 -29.18 11.80
N LEU A 263 0.27 -28.20 11.01
CA LEU A 263 -0.43 -27.83 9.79
C LEU A 263 0.00 -28.71 8.64
N ASP A 264 -0.98 -29.28 7.95
CA ASP A 264 -0.79 -30.03 6.72
C ASP A 264 -1.07 -29.15 5.50
N ARG A 265 -0.45 -29.49 4.36
CA ARG A 265 -0.69 -28.84 3.07
C ARG A 265 -0.44 -27.31 3.09
N VAL A 266 0.56 -26.87 3.86
CA VAL A 266 1.05 -25.50 3.88
C VAL A 266 2.41 -25.46 3.22
N SER A 267 2.59 -24.56 2.25
CA SER A 267 3.88 -24.29 1.63
C SER A 267 4.30 -22.82 1.80
N PHE A 268 5.61 -22.60 1.91
CA PHE A 268 6.21 -21.27 1.98
C PHE A 268 7.19 -21.15 0.80
N GLU A 269 6.79 -20.43 -0.22
CA GLU A 269 7.49 -20.35 -1.50
C GLU A 269 8.71 -19.41 -1.49
N GLY A 270 8.84 -18.57 -0.44
CA GLY A 270 9.92 -17.59 -0.37
C GLY A 270 9.66 -16.36 -1.24
N HIS A 271 10.72 -15.58 -1.48
CA HIS A 271 10.64 -14.40 -2.34
C HIS A 271 10.47 -14.82 -3.80
N CYS A 272 9.47 -14.25 -4.45
CA CYS A 272 9.20 -14.46 -5.86
C CYS A 272 9.12 -13.11 -6.58
N THR A 273 9.84 -12.96 -7.69
CA THR A 273 9.83 -11.73 -8.51
C THR A 273 8.63 -11.69 -9.45
N ASP A 274 8.16 -12.85 -9.92
CA ASP A 274 6.96 -13.00 -10.72
C ASP A 274 5.93 -13.86 -9.98
N VAL A 275 4.92 -13.21 -9.44
CA VAL A 275 3.82 -13.86 -8.69
C VAL A 275 2.62 -14.22 -9.56
N SER A 276 2.66 -13.91 -10.85
CA SER A 276 1.53 -14.09 -11.79
C SER A 276 1.09 -15.55 -11.87
N GLY A 277 2.05 -16.48 -11.92
CA GLY A 277 1.78 -17.92 -11.95
C GLY A 277 1.05 -18.44 -10.70
N TYR A 278 1.30 -17.82 -9.55
CA TYR A 278 0.59 -18.17 -8.31
C TYR A 278 -0.85 -17.63 -8.33
N TYR A 279 -1.05 -16.37 -8.77
CA TYR A 279 -2.39 -15.81 -8.92
C TYR A 279 -3.22 -16.56 -9.95
N ARG A 280 -2.63 -17.04 -11.06
CA ARG A 280 -3.36 -17.86 -12.05
C ARG A 280 -3.93 -19.13 -11.43
N LYS A 281 -3.24 -19.74 -10.49
CA LYS A 281 -3.64 -21.00 -9.82
C LYS A 281 -4.57 -20.79 -8.64
N ALA A 282 -4.35 -19.74 -7.84
CA ALA A 282 -5.07 -19.55 -6.59
C ALA A 282 -6.57 -19.29 -6.80
N SER A 283 -7.40 -20.07 -6.14
CA SER A 283 -8.85 -19.80 -6.05
C SER A 283 -9.17 -18.64 -5.15
N VAL A 284 -8.47 -18.57 -4.00
CA VAL A 284 -8.73 -17.60 -2.94
C VAL A 284 -7.44 -16.92 -2.54
N VAL A 285 -7.48 -15.59 -2.35
CA VAL A 285 -6.42 -14.83 -1.70
C VAL A 285 -6.92 -14.33 -0.36
N ALA A 286 -6.19 -14.68 0.71
CA ALA A 286 -6.52 -14.36 2.08
C ALA A 286 -5.58 -13.26 2.63
N LEU A 287 -6.14 -12.18 3.17
CA LEU A 287 -5.41 -11.08 3.79
C LEU A 287 -5.84 -10.91 5.24
N THR A 288 -4.92 -11.18 6.17
CA THR A 288 -5.18 -11.14 7.62
C THR A 288 -4.49 -9.97 8.33
N SER A 289 -4.13 -8.95 7.57
CA SER A 289 -3.36 -7.78 8.03
C SER A 289 -4.04 -7.01 9.16
N LEU A 290 -3.23 -6.40 10.01
CA LEU A 290 -3.66 -5.44 11.01
C LEU A 290 -3.90 -4.05 10.42
N THR A 291 -3.14 -3.71 9.38
CA THR A 291 -3.17 -2.39 8.73
C THR A 291 -2.70 -2.50 7.28
N GLU A 292 -3.40 -1.81 6.41
CA GLU A 292 -3.09 -1.69 4.97
C GLU A 292 -3.45 -0.29 4.49
N GLY A 293 -2.69 0.24 3.54
CA GLY A 293 -3.11 1.43 2.81
C GLY A 293 -4.06 1.05 1.67
N TRP A 294 -3.48 0.45 0.65
CA TRP A 294 -4.17 -0.10 -0.52
C TRP A 294 -3.44 -1.38 -0.92
N PRO A 295 -3.84 -2.54 -0.39
CA PRO A 295 -3.09 -3.77 -0.56
C PRO A 295 -3.09 -4.26 -2.01
N LEU A 296 -1.96 -4.07 -2.71
CA LEU A 296 -1.79 -4.50 -4.09
C LEU A 296 -2.04 -6.01 -4.26
N ALA A 297 -1.74 -6.80 -3.22
CA ALA A 297 -2.04 -8.24 -3.26
C ALA A 297 -3.51 -8.57 -3.47
N LEU A 298 -4.45 -7.75 -2.96
CA LEU A 298 -5.88 -7.93 -3.22
C LEU A 298 -6.27 -7.46 -4.62
N THR A 299 -5.74 -6.33 -5.06
CA THR A 299 -6.06 -5.79 -6.39
C THR A 299 -5.47 -6.66 -7.50
N GLU A 300 -4.22 -7.13 -7.33
CA GLU A 300 -3.59 -8.12 -8.23
C GLU A 300 -4.39 -9.44 -8.25
N ALA A 301 -4.83 -9.93 -7.09
CA ALA A 301 -5.66 -11.12 -6.99
C ALA A 301 -6.98 -10.97 -7.76
N GLN A 302 -7.67 -9.86 -7.58
CA GLN A 302 -8.92 -9.55 -8.28
C GLN A 302 -8.71 -9.45 -9.80
N ALA A 303 -7.65 -8.77 -10.26
CA ALA A 303 -7.31 -8.66 -11.67
C ALA A 303 -7.03 -10.03 -12.31
N ASN A 304 -6.49 -10.98 -11.53
CA ASN A 304 -6.24 -12.35 -11.95
C ASN A 304 -7.43 -13.30 -11.74
N GLY A 305 -8.58 -12.82 -11.30
CA GLY A 305 -9.75 -13.65 -11.07
C GLY A 305 -9.65 -14.55 -9.84
N CYS A 306 -8.99 -14.12 -8.78
CA CYS A 306 -9.07 -14.79 -7.47
C CYS A 306 -10.22 -14.21 -6.66
N ILE A 307 -10.84 -15.02 -5.81
CA ILE A 307 -11.79 -14.53 -4.80
C ILE A 307 -10.98 -14.04 -3.60
N CYS A 308 -11.21 -12.81 -3.18
CA CYS A 308 -10.48 -12.22 -2.05
C CYS A 308 -11.29 -12.33 -0.76
N VAL A 309 -10.62 -12.69 0.34
CA VAL A 309 -11.15 -12.62 1.70
C VAL A 309 -10.19 -11.85 2.57
N ALA A 310 -10.67 -10.84 3.27
CA ALA A 310 -9.80 -10.05 4.14
C ALA A 310 -10.50 -9.62 5.43
N PHE A 311 -9.71 -9.39 6.48
CA PHE A 311 -10.17 -8.57 7.59
C PHE A 311 -10.37 -7.14 7.12
N GLY A 312 -11.50 -6.53 7.44
CA GLY A 312 -11.81 -5.13 7.17
C GLY A 312 -11.01 -4.19 8.07
N CYS A 313 -9.68 -4.34 8.08
CA CYS A 313 -8.78 -3.62 8.98
C CYS A 313 -8.68 -2.12 8.68
N THR A 314 -9.01 -1.70 7.47
CA THR A 314 -9.02 -0.31 7.02
C THR A 314 -10.07 -0.09 5.94
N SER A 315 -10.50 1.16 5.77
CA SER A 315 -11.51 1.52 4.75
C SER A 315 -11.01 1.26 3.33
N GLY A 316 -9.71 1.35 3.08
CA GLY A 316 -9.14 0.98 1.77
C GLY A 316 -9.33 -0.50 1.44
N VAL A 317 -9.20 -1.41 2.41
CA VAL A 317 -9.52 -2.84 2.22
C VAL A 317 -11.00 -3.04 1.95
N VAL A 318 -11.86 -2.37 2.73
CA VAL A 318 -13.32 -2.41 2.56
C VAL A 318 -13.71 -1.93 1.15
N GLU A 319 -13.15 -0.81 0.69
CA GLU A 319 -13.44 -0.23 -0.62
C GLU A 319 -13.00 -1.15 -1.78
N ILE A 320 -11.84 -1.82 -1.65
CA ILE A 320 -11.38 -2.80 -2.64
C ILE A 320 -12.37 -3.98 -2.78
N LEU A 321 -12.88 -4.49 -1.66
CA LEU A 321 -13.73 -5.68 -1.64
C LEU A 321 -15.22 -5.38 -1.79
N SER A 322 -15.64 -4.11 -1.76
CA SER A 322 -17.03 -3.72 -1.97
C SER A 322 -17.44 -3.72 -3.45
N PRO A 323 -18.68 -4.04 -3.81
CA PRO A 323 -19.71 -4.61 -2.93
C PRO A 323 -19.33 -6.00 -2.43
N GLU A 324 -19.64 -6.27 -1.14
CA GLU A 324 -19.39 -7.59 -0.55
C GLU A 324 -20.13 -8.70 -1.30
N ALA A 325 -19.55 -9.89 -1.39
CA ALA A 325 -20.02 -11.04 -2.15
C ALA A 325 -20.08 -10.85 -3.68
N GLU A 326 -19.73 -9.65 -4.18
CA GLU A 326 -19.54 -9.39 -5.61
C GLU A 326 -18.07 -9.24 -5.97
N CYS A 327 -17.30 -8.51 -5.15
CA CYS A 327 -15.88 -8.25 -5.39
C CYS A 327 -14.95 -8.89 -4.37
N GLY A 328 -15.49 -9.63 -3.40
CA GLY A 328 -14.76 -10.31 -2.34
C GLY A 328 -15.56 -10.39 -1.05
N PHE A 329 -14.92 -10.84 0.02
CA PHE A 329 -15.55 -11.02 1.32
C PHE A 329 -14.78 -10.27 2.41
N ILE A 330 -15.54 -9.55 3.24
CA ILE A 330 -15.01 -8.76 4.34
C ILE A 330 -15.37 -9.45 5.64
N VAL A 331 -14.40 -9.59 6.53
CA VAL A 331 -14.58 -10.15 7.88
C VAL A 331 -14.20 -9.09 8.90
N ALA A 332 -14.94 -8.99 10.00
CA ALA A 332 -14.60 -8.10 11.11
C ALA A 332 -13.18 -8.37 11.61
N ASP A 333 -12.39 -7.31 11.89
CA ASP A 333 -10.99 -7.48 12.28
C ASP A 333 -10.85 -8.35 13.53
N GLY A 334 -10.04 -9.39 13.42
CA GLY A 334 -9.74 -10.34 14.48
C GLY A 334 -10.72 -11.50 14.63
N ASP A 335 -11.83 -11.54 13.92
CA ASP A 335 -12.77 -12.66 13.94
C ASP A 335 -12.25 -13.83 13.08
N GLU A 336 -11.30 -14.59 13.65
CA GLU A 336 -10.69 -15.75 12.99
C GLU A 336 -11.71 -16.90 12.75
N GLU A 337 -12.77 -16.97 13.53
CA GLU A 337 -13.84 -17.97 13.38
C GLU A 337 -14.67 -17.69 12.12
N LEU A 338 -15.19 -16.46 12.01
CA LEU A 338 -15.96 -16.05 10.83
C LEU A 338 -15.08 -16.10 9.56
N PHE A 339 -13.78 -15.79 9.67
CA PHE A 339 -12.87 -15.91 8.53
C PHE A 339 -12.74 -17.37 8.08
N ALA A 340 -12.63 -18.33 9.02
CA ALA A 340 -12.59 -19.75 8.75
C ALA A 340 -13.89 -20.22 8.08
N GLU A 341 -15.05 -19.80 8.61
CA GLU A 341 -16.35 -20.12 8.00
C GLU A 341 -16.48 -19.55 6.59
N ARG A 342 -15.98 -18.34 6.35
CA ARG A 342 -16.03 -17.72 5.02
C ARG A 342 -15.18 -18.51 4.01
N LEU A 343 -14.01 -19.01 4.40
CA LEU A 343 -13.19 -19.88 3.55
C LEU A 343 -13.93 -21.18 3.19
N CYS A 344 -14.60 -21.80 4.17
CA CYS A 344 -15.39 -23.01 3.92
C CYS A 344 -16.59 -22.73 3.00
N THR A 345 -17.29 -21.62 3.19
CA THR A 345 -18.39 -21.19 2.33
C THR A 345 -17.94 -21.06 0.87
N ILE A 346 -16.82 -20.35 0.63
CA ILE A 346 -16.27 -20.17 -0.72
C ILE A 346 -15.86 -21.51 -1.32
N ALA A 347 -15.27 -22.41 -0.53
CA ALA A 347 -14.83 -23.72 -1.00
C ALA A 347 -15.99 -24.63 -1.41
N SER A 348 -17.16 -24.51 -0.76
CA SER A 348 -18.38 -25.25 -1.06
C SER A 348 -19.32 -24.57 -2.05
N MET A 349 -19.03 -23.32 -2.42
CA MET A 349 -19.84 -22.52 -3.34
C MET A 349 -19.90 -23.17 -4.74
N PRO A 350 -21.05 -23.14 -5.44
CA PRO A 350 -21.14 -23.57 -6.83
C PRO A 350 -20.13 -22.83 -7.73
N GLU A 351 -19.57 -23.53 -8.72
CA GLU A 351 -18.56 -22.94 -9.60
C GLU A 351 -19.09 -21.72 -10.37
N GLU A 352 -20.34 -21.76 -10.79
CA GLU A 352 -20.98 -20.63 -11.49
C GLU A 352 -20.98 -19.36 -10.65
N GLU A 353 -21.23 -19.48 -9.35
CA GLU A 353 -21.21 -18.35 -8.43
C GLU A 353 -19.78 -17.85 -8.19
N ARG A 354 -18.80 -18.75 -8.03
CA ARG A 354 -17.38 -18.39 -7.96
C ARG A 354 -16.94 -17.63 -9.21
N ILE A 355 -17.32 -18.12 -10.39
CA ILE A 355 -17.02 -17.45 -11.67
C ILE A 355 -17.67 -16.07 -11.74
N ARG A 356 -18.90 -15.90 -11.25
CA ARG A 356 -19.57 -14.60 -11.20
C ARG A 356 -18.77 -13.59 -10.36
N ILE A 357 -18.37 -13.97 -9.15
CA ILE A 357 -17.57 -13.11 -8.26
C ILE A 357 -16.22 -12.75 -8.91
N ARG A 358 -15.53 -13.71 -9.52
CA ARG A 358 -14.27 -13.50 -10.23
C ARG A 358 -14.41 -12.47 -11.35
N LYS A 359 -15.46 -12.61 -12.17
CA LYS A 359 -15.74 -11.69 -13.29
C LYS A 359 -16.06 -10.27 -12.80
N MET A 360 -16.84 -10.13 -11.73
CA MET A 360 -17.17 -8.82 -11.15
C MET A 360 -15.93 -8.14 -10.58
N SER A 361 -15.07 -8.89 -9.91
CA SER A 361 -13.77 -8.39 -9.41
C SER A 361 -12.86 -7.90 -10.54
N ILE A 362 -12.73 -8.67 -11.61
CA ILE A 362 -11.94 -8.30 -12.80
C ILE A 362 -12.49 -7.00 -13.42
N LEU A 363 -13.80 -6.94 -13.61
CA LEU A 363 -14.47 -5.75 -14.20
C LEU A 363 -14.21 -4.51 -13.36
N LYS A 364 -14.32 -4.62 -12.05
CA LYS A 364 -14.02 -3.52 -11.13
C LYS A 364 -12.56 -3.05 -11.28
N ARG A 365 -11.60 -3.97 -11.44
CA ARG A 365 -10.17 -3.60 -11.58
C ARG A 365 -9.86 -2.87 -12.87
N ALA A 366 -10.61 -3.07 -13.95
CA ALA A 366 -10.44 -2.32 -15.19
C ALA A 366 -10.57 -0.79 -14.99
N GLY A 367 -11.36 -0.34 -14.03
CA GLY A 367 -11.47 1.09 -13.65
C GLY A 367 -10.22 1.69 -12.99
N TYR A 368 -9.22 0.85 -12.65
CA TYR A 368 -7.97 1.28 -12.02
C TYR A 368 -6.77 1.09 -12.95
N ALA A 369 -7.00 0.99 -14.26
CA ALA A 369 -5.92 0.88 -15.24
C ALA A 369 -4.92 2.04 -15.10
N PRO A 370 -3.61 1.81 -15.34
CA PRO A 370 -2.57 2.82 -15.19
C PRO A 370 -2.87 4.14 -15.91
N GLU A 371 -3.47 4.06 -17.09
CA GLU A 371 -3.87 5.24 -17.87
C GLU A 371 -4.95 6.07 -17.19
N ILE A 372 -5.93 5.42 -16.55
CA ILE A 372 -7.03 6.09 -15.82
C ILE A 372 -6.47 6.80 -14.59
N ILE A 373 -5.65 6.11 -13.81
CA ILE A 373 -5.07 6.67 -12.60
C ILE A 373 -4.08 7.80 -12.92
N ALA A 374 -3.23 7.60 -13.92
CA ALA A 374 -2.29 8.63 -14.33
C ALA A 374 -3.00 9.88 -14.93
N GLN A 375 -4.17 9.70 -15.55
CA GLN A 375 -5.01 10.83 -15.96
C GLN A 375 -5.52 11.64 -14.76
N LYS A 376 -5.89 11.00 -13.64
CA LYS A 376 -6.26 11.72 -12.40
C LYS A 376 -5.08 12.57 -11.90
N TRP A 377 -3.88 12.02 -11.89
CA TRP A 377 -2.66 12.75 -11.56
C TRP A 377 -2.41 13.94 -12.50
N ARG A 378 -2.58 13.73 -13.81
CA ARG A 378 -2.43 14.79 -14.80
C ARG A 378 -3.39 15.94 -14.54
N ILE A 379 -4.68 15.62 -14.31
CA ILE A 379 -5.70 16.64 -14.01
C ILE A 379 -5.32 17.44 -12.76
N LEU A 380 -4.86 16.77 -11.70
CA LEU A 380 -4.39 17.43 -10.50
C LEU A 380 -3.22 18.38 -10.80
N PHE A 381 -2.20 17.92 -11.52
CA PHE A 381 -1.04 18.74 -11.86
C PHE A 381 -1.41 19.95 -12.72
N ASP A 382 -2.26 19.76 -13.73
CA ASP A 382 -2.72 20.84 -14.60
C ASP A 382 -3.54 21.89 -13.82
N THR A 383 -4.29 21.46 -12.81
CA THR A 383 -5.07 22.37 -11.95
C THR A 383 -4.19 23.22 -11.04
N LEU A 384 -3.07 22.68 -10.54
CA LEU A 384 -2.16 23.38 -9.64
C LEU A 384 -1.33 24.49 -10.33
N ILE A 385 -1.14 24.41 -11.65
CA ILE A 385 -0.30 25.35 -12.40
C ILE A 385 -1.13 26.42 -13.13
N LYS A 386 -2.44 26.25 -13.23
CA LYS A 386 -3.36 27.30 -13.68
C LYS A 386 -3.48 28.43 -12.67
#